data_b1304ee0ee261b6f008bd074169e28b0
#
_entry.id   b1304ee0ee261b6f008bd074169e28b0
#
_cell.length_a   1.000
_cell.length_b   1.000
_cell.length_c   1.000
_cell.angle_alpha   90.00
_cell.angle_beta   90.00
_cell.angle_gamma   90.00
#
_symmetry.space_group_name_H-M   'P 1'
#
loop_
_entity.id
_entity.type
_entity.pdbx_description
1 polymer ?
#
loop_
_entity_poly.entity_id
_entity_poly.type
_entity_poly.pdbx_seq_one_letter_code
_entity_poly.pdbx_strand_id
1 'polypeptide(L)'
;MTRPVRLGLALVLLFGVVACRDRAQPAGSAERRVRPVLADHENELNVRRALFEALTPVTLKNCVMKRFGSANDGGYVMCENLLQDVKTAYSYGIGGNDDWGCEISRTLKVPVHQYDCFQPPTMSCEGGQFVPHNECVGPVAMTEESRVFDTVQSHIARNGDSGRRLLVKMDIEGAEWESILATPDEILDTFDQLPMELHGTSDPLFLEAVQKLKRNFYLVHLHFNNWACRPELAPFAAGAFQVLFVNKRVGILGTPESGDGSGRAFDAPDNPKGPDCQRPSP
;
A
#
# COMPACT_ATOMS: atom_id res chain seq x y z
N MET A 1 14.16 37.80 61.08
CA MET A 1 15.49 37.68 61.76
C MET A 1 15.98 36.26 61.46
N THR A 2 17.27 36.11 61.16
CA THR A 2 18.07 34.92 60.92
C THR A 2 17.99 34.27 59.52
N ARG A 3 19.01 34.58 58.72
CA ARG A 3 19.46 33.90 57.51
C ARG A 3 20.26 32.65 57.83
N PRO A 4 20.20 31.56 57.08
CA PRO A 4 21.20 30.51 57.17
C PRO A 4 22.29 30.65 56.11
N VAL A 5 23.44 30.18 56.48
CA VAL A 5 24.77 30.18 55.88
C VAL A 5 24.84 29.30 54.66
N ARG A 6 25.54 29.78 53.60
CA ARG A 6 25.94 28.98 52.45
C ARG A 6 27.28 28.27 52.76
N LEU A 7 27.29 26.95 52.61
CA LEU A 7 28.50 26.16 52.54
C LEU A 7 28.83 25.87 51.05
N GLY A 8 29.96 26.39 50.60
CA GLY A 8 30.48 26.10 49.29
C GLY A 8 31.32 24.83 49.33
N LEU A 9 31.08 23.92 48.40
CA LEU A 9 31.92 22.76 48.13
C LEU A 9 32.76 23.00 46.90
N ALA A 10 34.08 23.10 47.10
CA ALA A 10 35.05 23.23 45.99
C ALA A 10 35.32 21.86 45.38
N LEU A 11 35.08 21.74 44.08
CA LEU A 11 35.37 20.54 43.28
C LEU A 11 36.78 20.74 42.63
N VAL A 12 37.76 19.97 43.05
CA VAL A 12 39.11 19.95 42.48
C VAL A 12 39.09 19.08 41.20
N LEU A 13 39.33 19.72 40.05
CA LEU A 13 39.50 19.04 38.78
C LEU A 13 40.98 18.60 38.65
N LEU A 14 41.22 17.30 38.71
CA LEU A 14 42.49 16.66 38.35
C LEU A 14 42.53 16.45 36.82
N PHE A 15 43.38 17.19 36.11
CA PHE A 15 43.70 16.94 34.73
C PHE A 15 44.67 15.76 34.62
N GLY A 16 44.18 14.61 34.20
CA GLY A 16 44.99 13.48 33.78
C GLY A 16 45.40 13.61 32.32
N VAL A 17 46.67 13.85 32.04
CA VAL A 17 47.24 13.80 30.68
C VAL A 17 47.32 12.36 30.24
N VAL A 18 46.48 11.95 29.30
CA VAL A 18 46.56 10.66 28.62
C VAL A 18 47.41 10.84 27.37
N ALA A 19 48.60 10.28 27.36
CA ALA A 19 49.50 10.23 26.20
C ALA A 19 48.86 9.39 25.08
N CYS A 20 48.64 9.99 23.92
CA CYS A 20 48.30 9.27 22.68
C CYS A 20 49.47 8.37 22.27
N ARG A 21 49.31 7.08 22.40
CA ARG A 21 50.13 6.09 21.68
C ARG A 21 49.44 5.78 20.36
N ASP A 22 50.04 6.24 19.26
CA ASP A 22 49.70 5.79 17.90
C ASP A 22 49.88 4.27 17.82
N ARG A 23 48.76 3.54 17.81
CA ARG A 23 48.75 2.15 17.34
C ARG A 23 48.33 2.18 15.89
N ALA A 24 49.27 1.88 15.00
CA ALA A 24 49.00 1.56 13.62
C ALA A 24 47.87 0.47 13.55
N GLN A 25 46.76 0.80 12.93
CA GLN A 25 45.73 -0.18 12.66
C GLN A 25 46.16 -1.10 11.52
N PRO A 26 45.98 -2.42 11.63
CA PRO A 26 46.30 -3.32 10.53
C PRO A 26 45.30 -3.09 9.38
N ALA A 27 45.82 -3.14 8.14
CA ALA A 27 45.10 -2.97 6.88
C ALA A 27 44.15 -4.17 6.59
N GLY A 28 43.11 -4.32 7.41
CA GLY A 28 42.14 -5.42 7.29
C GLY A 28 40.67 -4.95 7.35
N SER A 29 40.44 -3.61 7.41
CA SER A 29 39.09 -3.10 7.71
C SER A 29 38.21 -2.80 6.47
N ALA A 30 38.76 -2.77 5.26
CA ALA A 30 38.01 -2.46 4.05
C ALA A 30 37.17 -3.64 3.55
N GLU A 31 37.71 -4.85 3.57
CA GLU A 31 36.99 -6.06 3.12
C GLU A 31 35.86 -6.47 4.06
N ARG A 32 35.93 -6.15 5.35
CA ARG A 32 34.93 -6.53 6.35
C ARG A 32 33.65 -5.65 6.31
N ARG A 33 33.74 -4.44 5.74
CA ARG A 33 32.58 -3.53 5.56
C ARG A 33 31.85 -3.76 4.23
N VAL A 34 32.51 -4.26 3.22
CA VAL A 34 31.92 -4.51 1.90
C VAL A 34 31.02 -5.75 1.90
N ARG A 35 31.38 -6.80 2.63
CA ARG A 35 30.58 -8.05 2.70
C ARG A 35 29.19 -7.89 3.29
N PRO A 36 28.95 -7.21 4.43
CA PRO A 36 27.59 -7.00 4.93
C PRO A 36 26.72 -6.21 3.94
N VAL A 37 27.24 -5.13 3.36
CA VAL A 37 26.51 -4.28 2.40
C VAL A 37 26.12 -5.06 1.13
N LEU A 38 27.01 -5.91 0.62
CA LEU A 38 26.72 -6.77 -0.53
C LEU A 38 25.71 -7.86 -0.19
N ALA A 39 25.77 -8.45 1.00
CA ALA A 39 24.82 -9.44 1.46
C ALA A 39 23.41 -8.84 1.67
N ASP A 40 23.32 -7.62 2.21
CA ASP A 40 22.08 -6.90 2.38
C ASP A 40 21.46 -6.57 1.01
N HIS A 41 22.25 -6.09 0.07
CA HIS A 41 21.76 -5.78 -1.28
C HIS A 41 21.30 -7.03 -2.05
N GLU A 42 22.01 -8.15 -1.93
CA GLU A 42 21.59 -9.43 -2.54
C GLU A 42 20.29 -9.94 -1.91
N ASN A 43 20.14 -9.79 -0.60
CA ASN A 43 18.91 -10.12 0.10
C ASN A 43 17.72 -9.27 -0.38
N GLU A 44 17.89 -7.96 -0.50
CA GLU A 44 16.86 -7.06 -1.05
C GLU A 44 16.46 -7.43 -2.47
N LEU A 45 17.42 -7.79 -3.33
CA LEU A 45 17.15 -8.22 -4.69
C LEU A 45 16.36 -9.53 -4.73
N ASN A 46 16.68 -10.47 -3.84
CA ASN A 46 15.97 -11.75 -3.73
C ASN A 46 14.53 -11.53 -3.23
N VAL A 47 14.32 -10.66 -2.25
CA VAL A 47 12.98 -10.26 -1.79
C VAL A 47 12.19 -9.63 -2.93
N ARG A 48 12.77 -8.69 -3.67
CA ARG A 48 12.12 -8.05 -4.83
C ARG A 48 11.71 -9.06 -5.90
N ARG A 49 12.59 -10.00 -6.24
CA ARG A 49 12.27 -11.06 -7.22
C ARG A 49 11.11 -11.94 -6.75
N ALA A 50 11.15 -12.39 -5.50
CA ALA A 50 10.09 -13.21 -4.94
C ALA A 50 8.74 -12.47 -4.87
N LEU A 51 8.76 -11.18 -4.48
CA LEU A 51 7.58 -10.34 -4.47
C LEU A 51 7.03 -10.13 -5.89
N PHE A 52 7.89 -9.83 -6.86
CA PHE A 52 7.49 -9.63 -8.26
C PHE A 52 6.87 -10.89 -8.86
N GLU A 53 7.43 -12.07 -8.58
CA GLU A 53 6.88 -13.36 -9.00
C GLU A 53 5.51 -13.61 -8.34
N ALA A 54 5.38 -13.31 -7.04
CA ALA A 54 4.11 -13.42 -6.32
C ALA A 54 3.03 -12.47 -6.88
N LEU A 55 3.44 -11.35 -7.47
CA LEU A 55 2.58 -10.34 -8.12
C LEU A 55 2.36 -10.60 -9.63
N THR A 56 2.60 -11.81 -10.11
CA THR A 56 2.28 -12.17 -11.49
C THR A 56 0.76 -12.33 -11.65
N PRO A 57 0.11 -11.53 -12.52
CA PRO A 57 -1.33 -11.60 -12.73
C PRO A 57 -1.77 -12.90 -13.40
N VAL A 58 -2.98 -13.35 -13.05
CA VAL A 58 -3.67 -14.44 -13.73
C VAL A 58 -4.88 -13.92 -14.49
N THR A 59 -5.31 -14.66 -15.52
CA THR A 59 -6.51 -14.33 -16.29
C THR A 59 -7.74 -14.97 -15.66
N LEU A 60 -8.83 -14.21 -15.55
CA LEU A 60 -10.15 -14.73 -15.18
C LEU A 60 -11.02 -14.83 -16.44
N LYS A 61 -11.68 -15.97 -16.65
CA LYS A 61 -12.56 -16.18 -17.82
C LYS A 61 -13.89 -15.44 -17.73
N ASN A 62 -14.25 -14.94 -16.54
CA ASN A 62 -15.51 -14.22 -16.29
C ASN A 62 -15.31 -12.76 -15.88
N CYS A 63 -14.14 -12.15 -16.13
CA CYS A 63 -13.88 -10.75 -15.84
C CYS A 63 -13.97 -9.91 -17.12
N VAL A 64 -14.81 -8.87 -17.11
CA VAL A 64 -14.81 -7.81 -18.11
C VAL A 64 -14.10 -6.61 -17.48
N MET A 65 -12.91 -6.32 -17.97
CA MET A 65 -12.09 -5.22 -17.44
C MET A 65 -12.65 -3.87 -17.85
N LYS A 66 -12.59 -2.92 -16.93
CA LYS A 66 -12.92 -1.51 -17.13
C LYS A 66 -12.10 -0.66 -16.17
N ARG A 67 -11.71 0.55 -16.58
CA ARG A 67 -11.15 1.57 -15.70
C ARG A 67 -12.28 2.36 -15.04
N PHE A 68 -12.19 2.53 -13.71
CA PHE A 68 -13.09 3.34 -12.89
C PHE A 68 -12.33 4.51 -12.29
N GLY A 69 -12.97 5.66 -12.19
CA GLY A 69 -12.40 6.88 -11.63
C GLY A 69 -11.70 7.75 -12.65
N SER A 70 -10.60 8.35 -12.25
CA SER A 70 -9.83 9.26 -13.10
C SER A 70 -9.28 8.58 -14.35
N ALA A 71 -9.11 9.35 -15.41
CA ALA A 71 -8.42 8.88 -16.62
C ALA A 71 -6.93 8.59 -16.39
N ASN A 72 -6.35 9.20 -15.35
CA ASN A 72 -4.94 9.06 -14.97
C ASN A 72 -4.86 8.61 -13.49
N ASP A 73 -4.05 9.29 -12.68
CA ASP A 73 -3.92 9.03 -11.25
C ASP A 73 -5.29 9.04 -10.53
N GLY A 74 -5.50 8.11 -9.59
CA GLY A 74 -6.79 7.89 -8.93
C GLY A 74 -7.81 7.09 -9.74
N GLY A 75 -7.41 6.55 -10.91
CA GLY A 75 -8.23 5.57 -11.66
C GLY A 75 -7.69 4.16 -11.52
N TYR A 76 -8.60 3.17 -11.43
CA TYR A 76 -8.26 1.77 -11.19
C TYR A 76 -8.94 0.84 -12.17
N VAL A 77 -8.19 -0.12 -12.72
CA VAL A 77 -8.74 -1.17 -13.60
C VAL A 77 -9.36 -2.26 -12.75
N MET A 78 -10.62 -2.62 -13.05
CA MET A 78 -11.41 -3.57 -12.27
C MET A 78 -12.29 -4.45 -13.17
N CYS A 79 -12.84 -5.53 -12.61
CA CYS A 79 -13.85 -6.36 -13.28
C CYS A 79 -15.24 -5.75 -13.09
N GLU A 80 -15.78 -5.00 -14.07
CA GLU A 80 -17.06 -4.29 -13.95
C GLU A 80 -18.25 -5.22 -13.71
N ASN A 81 -18.21 -6.41 -14.29
CA ASN A 81 -19.28 -7.39 -14.22
C ASN A 81 -19.23 -8.30 -12.97
N LEU A 82 -18.33 -8.08 -12.03
CA LEU A 82 -18.21 -8.84 -10.78
C LEU A 82 -18.49 -7.98 -9.53
N LEU A 83 -19.38 -6.97 -9.69
CA LEU A 83 -19.71 -5.99 -8.65
C LEU A 83 -21.17 -6.03 -8.20
N GLN A 84 -21.99 -6.96 -8.73
CA GLN A 84 -23.44 -6.94 -8.55
C GLN A 84 -23.90 -7.15 -7.10
N ASP A 85 -23.11 -7.88 -6.32
CA ASP A 85 -23.45 -8.20 -4.93
C ASP A 85 -22.90 -7.20 -3.92
N VAL A 86 -22.06 -6.27 -4.35
CA VAL A 86 -21.47 -5.23 -3.49
C VAL A 86 -22.59 -4.40 -2.85
N LYS A 87 -22.52 -4.20 -1.55
CA LYS A 87 -23.50 -3.44 -0.76
C LYS A 87 -22.97 -2.11 -0.25
N THR A 88 -21.64 -2.00 -0.11
CA THR A 88 -20.95 -0.81 0.38
C THR A 88 -19.54 -0.80 -0.20
N ALA A 89 -19.00 0.38 -0.48
CA ALA A 89 -17.61 0.53 -0.87
C ALA A 89 -16.82 1.36 0.16
N TYR A 90 -15.53 1.10 0.22
CA TYR A 90 -14.56 1.79 1.07
C TYR A 90 -13.45 2.35 0.20
N SER A 91 -13.14 3.63 0.35
CA SER A 91 -12.04 4.32 -0.30
C SER A 91 -11.06 4.81 0.76
N TYR A 92 -9.95 4.12 0.91
CA TYR A 92 -8.86 4.48 1.82
C TYR A 92 -7.77 5.22 1.05
N GLY A 93 -7.40 6.42 1.55
CA GLY A 93 -6.47 7.33 0.89
C GLY A 93 -7.12 8.08 -0.27
N ILE A 94 -7.54 9.32 -0.02
CA ILE A 94 -8.35 10.11 -0.96
C ILE A 94 -7.48 11.13 -1.70
N GLY A 95 -6.47 11.70 -1.02
CA GLY A 95 -5.63 12.74 -1.61
C GLY A 95 -6.39 13.98 -2.05
N GLY A 96 -7.59 14.20 -1.48
CA GLY A 96 -8.46 15.34 -1.80
C GLY A 96 -9.41 15.11 -2.98
N ASN A 97 -9.27 14.04 -3.78
CA ASN A 97 -10.15 13.69 -4.91
C ASN A 97 -10.45 12.19 -4.95
N ASP A 98 -11.74 11.85 -5.08
CA ASP A 98 -12.21 10.45 -5.13
C ASP A 98 -13.15 10.22 -6.32
N ASP A 99 -12.64 10.41 -7.53
CA ASP A 99 -13.38 10.14 -8.75
C ASP A 99 -13.77 8.67 -8.85
N TRP A 100 -12.90 7.76 -8.34
CA TRP A 100 -13.20 6.35 -8.26
C TRP A 100 -14.42 6.08 -7.39
N GLY A 101 -14.43 6.57 -6.15
CA GLY A 101 -15.57 6.38 -5.24
C GLY A 101 -16.84 7.00 -5.79
N CYS A 102 -16.75 8.15 -6.49
CA CYS A 102 -17.90 8.81 -7.10
C CYS A 102 -18.49 7.94 -8.24
N GLU A 103 -17.66 7.41 -9.14
CA GLU A 103 -18.13 6.52 -10.20
C GLU A 103 -18.72 5.23 -9.64
N ILE A 104 -18.08 4.62 -8.63
CA ILE A 104 -18.60 3.42 -7.95
C ILE A 104 -19.95 3.69 -7.32
N SER A 105 -20.08 4.77 -6.53
CA SER A 105 -21.35 5.11 -5.89
C SER A 105 -22.48 5.33 -6.89
N ARG A 106 -22.19 6.03 -7.99
CA ARG A 106 -23.16 6.27 -9.06
C ARG A 106 -23.55 5.00 -9.80
N THR A 107 -22.59 4.13 -10.08
CA THR A 107 -22.80 2.91 -10.88
C THR A 107 -23.55 1.85 -10.09
N LEU A 108 -23.11 1.58 -8.86
CA LEU A 108 -23.65 0.52 -8.01
C LEU A 108 -24.82 0.98 -7.14
N LYS A 109 -25.04 2.30 -6.99
CA LYS A 109 -26.02 2.90 -6.07
C LYS A 109 -25.80 2.51 -4.62
N VAL A 110 -24.55 2.42 -4.21
CA VAL A 110 -24.12 2.07 -2.86
C VAL A 110 -23.40 3.24 -2.19
N PRO A 111 -23.41 3.32 -0.85
CA PRO A 111 -22.59 4.27 -0.13
C PRO A 111 -21.10 3.96 -0.31
N VAL A 112 -20.26 5.01 -0.33
CA VAL A 112 -18.80 4.94 -0.31
C VAL A 112 -18.31 5.62 0.96
N HIS A 113 -17.73 4.87 1.88
CA HIS A 113 -17.03 5.37 3.04
C HIS A 113 -15.64 5.83 2.63
N GLN A 114 -15.36 7.12 2.81
CA GLN A 114 -14.09 7.75 2.46
C GLN A 114 -13.25 7.98 3.71
N TYR A 115 -12.01 7.53 3.71
CA TYR A 115 -11.09 7.63 4.85
C TYR A 115 -9.78 8.30 4.42
N ASP A 116 -9.50 9.46 5.02
CA ASP A 116 -8.23 10.16 4.91
C ASP A 116 -8.08 11.13 6.09
N CYS A 117 -6.96 11.07 6.81
CA CYS A 117 -6.68 11.98 7.92
C CYS A 117 -5.55 12.96 7.63
N PHE A 118 -4.89 12.83 6.48
CA PHE A 118 -3.90 13.80 5.99
C PHE A 118 -4.56 14.85 5.11
N GLN A 119 -5.48 14.42 4.24
CA GLN A 119 -6.31 15.29 3.42
C GLN A 119 -7.79 14.89 3.60
N PRO A 120 -8.45 15.38 4.66
CA PRO A 120 -9.82 14.98 4.97
C PRO A 120 -10.77 15.13 3.79
N PRO A 121 -11.66 14.14 3.55
CA PRO A 121 -12.57 14.16 2.41
C PRO A 121 -13.51 15.37 2.45
N THR A 122 -13.41 16.24 1.46
CA THR A 122 -14.28 17.42 1.30
C THR A 122 -15.06 17.40 0.00
N MET A 123 -14.74 16.46 -0.89
CA MET A 123 -15.37 16.29 -2.18
C MET A 123 -16.83 15.86 -2.05
N SER A 124 -17.70 16.43 -2.86
CA SER A 124 -19.06 15.96 -3.06
C SER A 124 -19.19 15.20 -4.39
N CYS A 125 -20.07 14.21 -4.43
CA CYS A 125 -20.39 13.47 -5.63
C CYS A 125 -21.87 13.66 -5.97
N GLU A 126 -22.17 14.43 -7.00
CA GLU A 126 -23.55 14.61 -7.46
C GLU A 126 -24.14 13.26 -7.95
N GLY A 127 -25.24 12.83 -7.36
CA GLY A 127 -25.87 11.53 -7.65
C GLY A 127 -25.18 10.31 -7.06
N GLY A 128 -24.15 10.51 -6.23
CA GLY A 128 -23.50 9.49 -5.39
C GLY A 128 -23.80 9.67 -3.91
N GLN A 129 -23.36 8.72 -3.10
CA GLN A 129 -23.55 8.69 -1.65
C GLN A 129 -22.18 8.56 -0.96
N PHE A 130 -21.58 9.68 -0.57
CA PHE A 130 -20.34 9.73 0.17
C PHE A 130 -20.58 9.80 1.68
N VAL A 131 -19.82 9.02 2.43
CA VAL A 131 -19.76 9.05 3.89
C VAL A 131 -18.32 9.36 4.29
N PRO A 132 -17.97 10.64 4.49
CA PRO A 132 -16.60 11.05 4.77
C PRO A 132 -16.21 10.78 6.23
N HIS A 133 -14.99 10.31 6.44
CA HIS A 133 -14.37 10.11 7.75
C HIS A 133 -12.98 10.78 7.77
N ASN A 134 -12.76 11.66 8.73
CA ASN A 134 -11.45 12.26 9.00
C ASN A 134 -10.63 11.31 9.89
N GLU A 135 -10.38 10.12 9.38
CA GLU A 135 -9.62 9.05 10.03
C GLU A 135 -8.76 8.35 8.97
N CYS A 136 -7.63 7.82 9.39
CA CYS A 136 -6.77 6.98 8.56
C CYS A 136 -6.93 5.50 8.92
N VAL A 137 -6.61 4.63 7.97
CA VAL A 137 -6.48 3.21 8.23
C VAL A 137 -5.04 2.86 8.61
N GLY A 138 -4.89 1.90 9.51
CA GLY A 138 -3.60 1.40 9.94
C GLY A 138 -3.71 -0.02 10.53
N PRO A 139 -2.58 -0.60 10.98
CA PRO A 139 -2.57 -1.94 11.55
C PRO A 139 -3.19 -2.00 12.94
N VAL A 140 -3.25 -0.88 13.66
CA VAL A 140 -3.77 -0.77 15.04
C VAL A 140 -4.47 0.56 15.24
N ALA A 141 -5.41 0.58 16.21
CA ALA A 141 -6.04 1.81 16.65
C ALA A 141 -5.02 2.67 17.43
N MET A 142 -4.79 3.90 16.96
CA MET A 142 -3.88 4.85 17.61
C MET A 142 -4.22 6.30 17.27
N THR A 143 -3.64 7.22 18.02
CA THR A 143 -3.67 8.64 17.70
C THR A 143 -2.24 9.16 17.64
N GLU A 144 -1.88 9.77 16.53
CA GLU A 144 -0.56 10.36 16.30
C GLU A 144 -0.74 11.77 15.72
N GLU A 145 -0.07 12.77 16.31
CA GLU A 145 -0.16 14.17 15.88
C GLU A 145 -1.62 14.66 15.67
N SER A 146 -2.53 14.27 16.55
CA SER A 146 -3.98 14.54 16.46
C SER A 146 -4.73 13.82 15.34
N ARG A 147 -4.08 12.95 14.56
CA ARG A 147 -4.72 12.10 13.57
C ARG A 147 -5.14 10.79 14.21
N VAL A 148 -6.34 10.35 13.89
CA VAL A 148 -6.89 9.07 14.36
C VAL A 148 -6.64 8.01 13.30
N PHE A 149 -6.06 6.89 13.74
CA PHE A 149 -5.88 5.68 12.93
C PHE A 149 -6.69 4.55 13.55
N ASP A 150 -7.33 3.74 12.73
CA ASP A 150 -7.99 2.53 13.18
C ASP A 150 -7.90 1.44 12.11
N THR A 151 -8.25 0.22 12.45
CA THR A 151 -8.13 -0.94 11.57
C THR A 151 -9.30 -0.99 10.58
N VAL A 152 -9.07 -1.66 9.45
CA VAL A 152 -10.13 -1.96 8.47
C VAL A 152 -11.33 -2.65 9.14
N GLN A 153 -11.07 -3.62 10.03
CA GLN A 153 -12.12 -4.33 10.76
C GLN A 153 -12.96 -3.40 11.63
N SER A 154 -12.32 -2.48 12.37
CA SER A 154 -13.03 -1.51 13.21
C SER A 154 -13.89 -0.57 12.39
N HIS A 155 -13.38 -0.08 11.24
CA HIS A 155 -14.14 0.78 10.35
C HIS A 155 -15.40 0.08 9.81
N ILE A 156 -15.27 -1.15 9.33
CA ILE A 156 -16.38 -1.97 8.83
C ILE A 156 -17.41 -2.22 9.93
N ALA A 157 -16.96 -2.56 11.15
CA ALA A 157 -17.84 -2.82 12.27
C ALA A 157 -18.62 -1.57 12.71
N ARG A 158 -17.95 -0.41 12.82
CA ARG A 158 -18.59 0.87 13.19
C ARG A 158 -19.62 1.35 12.18
N ASN A 159 -19.37 1.07 10.89
CA ASN A 159 -20.31 1.44 9.83
C ASN A 159 -21.49 0.45 9.69
N GLY A 160 -21.51 -0.64 10.47
CA GLY A 160 -22.57 -1.65 10.40
C GLY A 160 -22.53 -2.56 9.19
N ASP A 161 -21.34 -2.69 8.57
CA ASP A 161 -21.14 -3.45 7.34
C ASP A 161 -20.54 -4.85 7.56
N SER A 162 -20.42 -5.29 8.80
CA SER A 162 -19.92 -6.63 9.12
C SER A 162 -20.71 -7.72 8.38
N GLY A 163 -19.98 -8.60 7.68
CA GLY A 163 -20.54 -9.71 6.91
C GLY A 163 -21.22 -9.32 5.59
N ARG A 164 -21.22 -8.04 5.19
CA ARG A 164 -21.68 -7.59 3.87
C ARG A 164 -20.63 -7.85 2.80
N ARG A 165 -21.06 -7.87 1.54
CA ARG A 165 -20.18 -7.91 0.38
C ARG A 165 -19.67 -6.49 0.10
N LEU A 166 -18.35 -6.33 0.10
CA LEU A 166 -17.69 -5.03 0.04
C LEU A 166 -16.82 -4.90 -1.21
N LEU A 167 -16.66 -3.66 -1.65
CA LEU A 167 -15.62 -3.24 -2.57
C LEU A 167 -14.67 -2.30 -1.80
N VAL A 168 -13.38 -2.58 -1.80
CA VAL A 168 -12.41 -1.81 -1.04
C VAL A 168 -11.29 -1.32 -1.94
N LYS A 169 -11.08 0.01 -2.02
CA LYS A 169 -9.90 0.64 -2.62
C LYS A 169 -8.94 1.02 -1.50
N MET A 170 -7.65 0.77 -1.70
CA MET A 170 -6.62 1.12 -0.72
C MET A 170 -5.37 1.69 -1.40
N ASP A 171 -5.04 2.92 -1.05
CA ASP A 171 -3.91 3.68 -1.55
C ASP A 171 -3.52 4.68 -0.45
N ILE A 172 -2.61 4.26 0.45
CA ILE A 172 -2.34 4.91 1.74
C ILE A 172 -0.85 5.11 2.01
N GLU A 173 -0.09 5.30 0.91
CA GLU A 173 1.29 5.78 0.93
C GLU A 173 2.26 4.91 1.75
N GLY A 174 2.09 3.57 1.66
CA GLY A 174 2.99 2.57 2.25
C GLY A 174 2.42 1.83 3.47
N ALA A 175 1.29 2.26 4.04
CA ALA A 175 0.63 1.57 5.15
C ALA A 175 -0.27 0.39 4.71
N GLU A 176 -0.37 0.11 3.40
CA GLU A 176 -1.18 -0.98 2.82
C GLU A 176 -0.79 -2.33 3.42
N TRP A 177 0.51 -2.58 3.47
CA TRP A 177 1.08 -3.88 3.82
C TRP A 177 0.73 -4.31 5.23
N GLU A 178 0.98 -3.42 6.20
CA GLU A 178 0.69 -3.67 7.61
C GLU A 178 -0.83 -3.71 7.85
N SER A 179 -1.59 -2.86 7.18
CA SER A 179 -3.07 -2.84 7.28
C SER A 179 -3.67 -4.15 6.77
N ILE A 180 -3.17 -4.70 5.66
CA ILE A 180 -3.59 -6.01 5.14
C ILE A 180 -3.20 -7.13 6.10
N LEU A 181 -1.98 -7.11 6.64
CA LEU A 181 -1.53 -8.13 7.59
C LEU A 181 -2.36 -8.13 8.88
N ALA A 182 -2.76 -6.96 9.35
CA ALA A 182 -3.60 -6.80 10.55
C ALA A 182 -5.08 -7.17 10.30
N THR A 183 -5.56 -7.13 9.05
CA THR A 183 -6.96 -7.43 8.74
C THR A 183 -7.21 -8.94 8.79
N PRO A 184 -8.16 -9.45 9.60
CA PRO A 184 -8.48 -10.88 9.66
C PRO A 184 -8.90 -11.46 8.31
N ASP A 185 -8.62 -12.75 8.07
CA ASP A 185 -8.93 -13.40 6.78
C ASP A 185 -10.44 -13.43 6.50
N GLU A 186 -11.27 -13.57 7.54
CA GLU A 186 -12.73 -13.51 7.44
C GLU A 186 -13.26 -12.13 7.03
N ILE A 187 -12.55 -11.06 7.37
CA ILE A 187 -12.88 -9.71 6.90
C ILE A 187 -12.43 -9.54 5.45
N LEU A 188 -11.20 -9.93 5.12
CA LEU A 188 -10.71 -9.92 3.74
C LEU A 188 -11.63 -10.72 2.81
N ASP A 189 -12.18 -11.85 3.27
CA ASP A 189 -13.09 -12.66 2.47
C ASP A 189 -14.42 -11.97 2.15
N THR A 190 -14.80 -10.92 2.86
CA THR A 190 -15.99 -10.12 2.51
C THR A 190 -15.79 -9.21 1.30
N PHE A 191 -14.54 -8.95 0.89
CA PHE A 191 -14.24 -8.08 -0.26
C PHE A 191 -14.41 -8.85 -1.57
N ASP A 192 -15.19 -8.31 -2.51
CA ASP A 192 -15.33 -8.91 -3.85
C ASP A 192 -14.15 -8.55 -4.73
N GLN A 193 -13.73 -7.29 -4.68
CA GLN A 193 -12.54 -6.79 -5.35
C GLN A 193 -11.79 -5.82 -4.42
N LEU A 194 -10.49 -5.78 -4.58
CA LEU A 194 -9.57 -4.94 -3.84
C LEU A 194 -8.58 -4.31 -4.83
N PRO A 195 -8.96 -3.19 -5.50
CA PRO A 195 -8.00 -2.34 -6.20
C PRO A 195 -7.10 -1.64 -5.17
N MET A 196 -5.78 -1.67 -5.40
CA MET A 196 -4.80 -1.04 -4.51
C MET A 196 -3.73 -0.32 -5.32
N GLU A 197 -3.17 0.74 -4.75
CA GLU A 197 -1.81 1.16 -5.06
C GLU A 197 -0.90 0.70 -3.92
N LEU A 198 0.16 0.00 -4.28
CA LEU A 198 1.12 -0.59 -3.35
C LEU A 198 2.45 0.16 -3.45
N HIS A 199 3.00 0.54 -2.29
CA HIS A 199 4.23 1.31 -2.18
C HIS A 199 5.37 0.48 -1.59
N GLY A 200 6.54 0.49 -2.28
CA GLY A 200 7.73 -0.25 -1.85
C GLY A 200 7.87 -1.63 -2.50
N THR A 201 9.11 -2.16 -2.50
CA THR A 201 9.45 -3.37 -3.27
C THR A 201 10.42 -4.32 -2.57
N SER A 202 10.98 -3.96 -1.40
CA SER A 202 12.17 -4.64 -0.86
C SER A 202 12.02 -5.18 0.56
N ASP A 203 10.88 -4.98 1.21
CA ASP A 203 10.62 -5.51 2.56
C ASP A 203 10.03 -6.91 2.48
N PRO A 204 10.56 -7.91 3.22
CA PRO A 204 9.98 -9.25 3.29
C PRO A 204 8.50 -9.28 3.72
N LEU A 205 8.07 -8.33 4.54
CA LEU A 205 6.69 -8.17 4.98
C LEU A 205 5.71 -8.01 3.79
N PHE A 206 6.15 -7.41 2.69
CA PHE A 206 5.32 -7.24 1.49
C PHE A 206 4.97 -8.58 0.84
N LEU A 207 5.93 -9.51 0.82
CA LEU A 207 5.67 -10.86 0.32
C LEU A 207 4.66 -11.60 1.22
N GLU A 208 4.75 -11.43 2.54
CA GLU A 208 3.80 -12.03 3.49
C GLU A 208 2.37 -11.51 3.25
N ALA A 209 2.22 -10.19 3.04
CA ALA A 209 0.93 -9.58 2.76
C ALA A 209 0.32 -10.08 1.43
N VAL A 210 1.12 -10.19 0.36
CA VAL A 210 0.67 -10.76 -0.91
C VAL A 210 0.27 -12.22 -0.77
N GLN A 211 1.06 -13.03 -0.04
CA GLN A 211 0.74 -14.43 0.21
C GLN A 211 -0.56 -14.57 1.02
N LYS A 212 -0.80 -13.68 1.98
CA LYS A 212 -2.05 -13.62 2.74
C LYS A 212 -3.23 -13.33 1.81
N LEU A 213 -3.15 -12.29 0.97
CA LEU A 213 -4.20 -11.95 0.01
C LEU A 213 -4.46 -13.11 -0.96
N LYS A 214 -3.42 -13.76 -1.47
CA LYS A 214 -3.56 -14.89 -2.42
C LYS A 214 -4.24 -16.12 -1.84
N ARG A 215 -4.51 -16.20 -0.55
CA ARG A 215 -5.37 -17.25 0.02
C ARG A 215 -6.80 -17.14 -0.49
N ASN A 216 -7.34 -15.92 -0.50
CA ASN A 216 -8.73 -15.64 -0.84
C ASN A 216 -8.91 -14.96 -2.21
N PHE A 217 -7.83 -14.44 -2.81
CA PHE A 217 -7.91 -13.65 -4.03
C PHE A 217 -7.03 -14.20 -5.15
N TYR A 218 -7.43 -13.89 -6.38
CA TYR A 218 -6.58 -13.88 -7.55
C TYR A 218 -6.05 -12.47 -7.79
N LEU A 219 -4.75 -12.33 -8.05
CA LEU A 219 -4.20 -11.10 -8.62
C LEU A 219 -4.44 -11.13 -10.12
N VAL A 220 -5.13 -10.14 -10.67
CA VAL A 220 -5.55 -10.14 -12.08
C VAL A 220 -5.05 -8.95 -12.89
N HIS A 221 -4.50 -7.93 -12.23
CA HIS A 221 -3.95 -6.74 -12.87
C HIS A 221 -2.72 -6.23 -12.12
N LEU A 222 -1.74 -5.68 -12.86
CA LEU A 222 -0.57 -4.98 -12.36
C LEU A 222 -0.16 -3.88 -13.36
N HIS A 223 -0.15 -2.63 -12.90
CA HIS A 223 0.33 -1.45 -13.62
C HIS A 223 1.30 -0.64 -12.75
N PHE A 224 2.37 -0.09 -13.35
CA PHE A 224 3.38 0.69 -12.62
C PHE A 224 3.07 2.17 -12.69
N ASN A 225 3.00 2.83 -11.53
CA ASN A 225 2.79 4.26 -11.43
C ASN A 225 4.03 5.02 -11.96
N ASN A 226 3.84 5.82 -13.01
CA ASN A 226 4.95 6.50 -13.68
C ASN A 226 5.44 7.77 -12.98
N TRP A 227 4.84 8.19 -11.89
CA TRP A 227 5.45 9.14 -10.95
C TRP A 227 6.65 8.55 -10.22
N ALA A 228 6.68 7.24 -10.05
CA ALA A 228 7.64 6.50 -9.24
C ALA A 228 8.57 5.58 -10.06
N CYS A 229 8.74 5.82 -11.38
CA CYS A 229 9.65 5.02 -12.22
C CYS A 229 11.07 4.99 -11.67
N ARG A 230 11.60 3.77 -11.44
CA ARG A 230 12.94 3.52 -10.90
C ARG A 230 13.54 2.24 -11.49
N PRO A 231 14.37 2.35 -12.54
CA PRO A 231 15.00 1.19 -13.19
C PRO A 231 15.87 0.34 -12.23
N GLU A 232 16.42 0.97 -11.19
CA GLU A 232 17.24 0.30 -10.17
C GLU A 232 16.44 -0.65 -9.27
N LEU A 233 15.12 -0.58 -9.30
CA LEU A 233 14.24 -1.50 -8.55
C LEU A 233 13.94 -2.79 -9.33
N ALA A 234 14.63 -3.08 -10.43
CA ALA A 234 14.38 -4.30 -11.20
C ALA A 234 14.23 -5.54 -10.29
N PRO A 235 13.23 -6.42 -10.56
CA PRO A 235 12.35 -6.49 -11.74
C PRO A 235 11.15 -5.52 -11.73
N PHE A 236 10.93 -4.73 -10.67
CA PHE A 236 9.92 -3.67 -10.67
C PHE A 236 10.36 -2.50 -11.56
N ALA A 237 9.41 -1.87 -12.26
CA ALA A 237 9.68 -0.68 -13.05
C ALA A 237 9.53 0.61 -12.23
N ALA A 238 8.82 0.55 -11.09
CA ALA A 238 8.52 1.68 -10.23
C ALA A 238 8.49 1.28 -8.75
N GLY A 239 8.56 2.27 -7.86
CA GLY A 239 8.41 2.10 -6.42
C GLY A 239 6.96 2.09 -5.94
N ALA A 240 6.02 2.51 -6.80
CA ALA A 240 4.58 2.42 -6.58
C ALA A 240 3.91 1.75 -7.78
N PHE A 241 2.88 0.96 -7.55
CA PHE A 241 2.20 0.21 -8.60
C PHE A 241 0.77 -0.16 -8.21
N GLN A 242 -0.11 -0.06 -9.19
CA GLN A 242 -1.51 -0.42 -9.05
C GLN A 242 -1.71 -1.92 -9.28
N VAL A 243 -2.55 -2.53 -8.45
CA VAL A 243 -2.93 -3.94 -8.56
C VAL A 243 -4.44 -4.12 -8.40
N LEU A 244 -4.98 -5.18 -8.98
CA LEU A 244 -6.33 -5.65 -8.69
C LEU A 244 -6.31 -7.06 -8.14
N PHE A 245 -6.83 -7.23 -6.95
CA PHE A 245 -7.17 -8.51 -6.37
C PHE A 245 -8.67 -8.78 -6.51
N VAL A 246 -9.05 -9.94 -7.06
CA VAL A 246 -10.45 -10.40 -7.22
C VAL A 246 -10.66 -11.63 -6.37
N ASN A 247 -11.67 -11.60 -5.50
CA ASN A 247 -11.97 -12.72 -4.61
C ASN A 247 -12.31 -13.99 -5.41
N LYS A 248 -11.76 -15.12 -4.98
CA LYS A 248 -11.96 -16.44 -5.59
C LYS A 248 -13.41 -16.92 -5.59
N ARG A 249 -14.26 -16.30 -4.73
CA ARG A 249 -15.71 -16.56 -4.71
C ARG A 249 -16.42 -16.01 -5.96
N VAL A 250 -15.92 -14.91 -6.54
CA VAL A 250 -16.52 -14.24 -7.69
C VAL A 250 -15.73 -14.43 -8.97
N GLY A 251 -14.41 -14.55 -8.87
CA GLY A 251 -13.51 -14.79 -10.01
C GLY A 251 -13.44 -16.27 -10.39
N ILE A 252 -13.49 -16.56 -11.67
CA ILE A 252 -13.29 -17.94 -12.20
C ILE A 252 -12.00 -17.95 -13.00
N LEU A 253 -11.02 -18.73 -12.55
CA LEU A 253 -9.70 -18.82 -13.19
C LEU A 253 -9.87 -19.26 -14.65
N GLY A 254 -9.21 -18.54 -15.55
CA GLY A 254 -9.10 -18.87 -16.96
C GLY A 254 -7.91 -19.75 -17.27
N THR A 255 -7.83 -20.22 -18.52
CA THR A 255 -6.63 -20.85 -19.04
C THR A 255 -5.69 -19.78 -19.63
N PRO A 256 -4.37 -20.03 -19.69
CA PRO A 256 -3.41 -19.09 -20.31
C PRO A 256 -3.76 -18.72 -21.77
N GLU A 257 -4.54 -19.54 -22.47
CA GLU A 257 -4.95 -19.34 -23.86
C GLU A 257 -6.14 -18.36 -24.02
N SER A 258 -6.77 -17.93 -22.93
CA SER A 258 -7.98 -17.09 -22.96
C SER A 258 -7.73 -15.61 -23.31
N GLY A 259 -6.58 -15.28 -23.89
CA GLY A 259 -6.22 -13.94 -24.34
C GLY A 259 -5.48 -13.11 -23.28
N ASP A 260 -5.03 -11.92 -23.64
CA ASP A 260 -4.40 -10.96 -22.71
C ASP A 260 -5.47 -10.31 -21.80
N GLY A 261 -6.01 -11.09 -20.87
CA GLY A 261 -6.94 -10.61 -19.85
C GLY A 261 -6.27 -9.75 -18.76
N SER A 262 -5.07 -9.24 -19.00
CA SER A 262 -4.28 -8.49 -18.02
C SER A 262 -4.83 -7.09 -17.71
N GLY A 263 -5.83 -6.61 -18.45
CA GLY A 263 -6.36 -5.25 -18.31
C GLY A 263 -5.48 -4.15 -18.89
N ARG A 264 -4.35 -4.47 -19.52
CA ARG A 264 -3.39 -3.49 -20.07
C ARG A 264 -3.98 -2.52 -21.08
N ALA A 265 -5.00 -2.92 -21.80
CA ALA A 265 -5.70 -2.03 -22.74
C ALA A 265 -6.43 -0.86 -22.04
N PHE A 266 -6.59 -0.94 -20.73
CA PHE A 266 -7.22 0.08 -19.88
C PHE A 266 -6.19 0.83 -19.01
N ASP A 267 -4.89 0.50 -19.15
CA ASP A 267 -3.82 1.24 -18.47
C ASP A 267 -3.73 2.66 -19.03
N ALA A 268 -3.42 3.57 -18.16
CA ALA A 268 -3.10 4.95 -18.50
C ALA A 268 -2.02 5.44 -17.55
N PRO A 269 -1.07 6.25 -18.02
CA PRO A 269 -0.03 6.80 -17.17
C PRO A 269 -0.67 7.66 -16.07
N ASP A 270 -0.29 7.43 -14.82
CA ASP A 270 -0.75 8.26 -13.68
C ASP A 270 -0.32 9.71 -13.89
N ASN A 271 0.92 9.94 -14.33
CA ASN A 271 1.37 11.24 -14.83
C ASN A 271 1.13 11.35 -16.34
N PRO A 272 0.10 12.12 -16.79
CA PRO A 272 -0.19 12.26 -18.22
C PRO A 272 0.88 13.04 -19.01
N LYS A 273 1.87 13.63 -18.34
CA LYS A 273 2.96 14.38 -18.97
C LYS A 273 4.19 13.51 -19.28
N GLY A 274 4.19 12.27 -18.84
CA GLY A 274 5.28 11.31 -19.06
C GLY A 274 4.80 9.99 -19.66
N PRO A 275 5.69 9.21 -20.28
CA PRO A 275 5.38 7.85 -20.70
C PRO A 275 5.25 6.92 -19.48
N ASP A 276 4.59 5.79 -19.67
CA ASP A 276 4.60 4.71 -18.69
C ASP A 276 6.02 4.22 -18.41
N CYS A 277 6.20 3.64 -17.22
CA CYS A 277 7.46 3.01 -16.85
C CYS A 277 7.79 1.86 -17.81
N GLN A 278 9.00 1.87 -18.36
CA GLN A 278 9.47 0.74 -19.13
C GLN A 278 9.71 -0.45 -18.21
N ARG A 279 9.03 -1.56 -18.49
CA ARG A 279 9.29 -2.81 -17.75
C ARG A 279 10.73 -3.26 -18.06
N PRO A 280 11.53 -3.59 -17.04
CA PRO A 280 12.81 -4.23 -17.24
C PRO A 280 12.62 -5.49 -18.10
N SER A 281 13.51 -5.72 -19.07
CA SER A 281 13.54 -7.01 -19.77
C SER A 281 13.82 -8.12 -18.75
N PRO A 282 13.15 -9.27 -18.88
CA PRO A 282 13.33 -10.41 -17.97
C PRO A 282 14.77 -10.94 -17.97
#